data_566b0e0fb2c0ec559d5ac1e45204a891
#
_entry.id   566b0e0fb2c0ec559d5ac1e45204a891
#
_cell.length_a   1.000
_cell.length_b   1.000
_cell.length_c   1.000
_cell.angle_alpha   90.00
_cell.angle_beta   90.00
_cell.angle_gamma   90.00
#
_symmetry.space_group_name_H-M   'P 1'
#
loop_
_entity.id
_entity.type
_entity.pdbx_description
1 polymer ?
#
loop_
_entity_poly.entity_id
_entity_poly.type
_entity_poly.pdbx_seq_one_letter_code
_entity_poly.pdbx_strand_id
1 'polypeptide(L)'
;MTAKVTLGLVGALLAGRAAMAQMPYQIPYPQPSFPQQSAPLASPVAYAPQTPAYLRDRIQALGAGFSGRIGIAVRSVDDGWQTGWHSEELYPQQSVSKLWVAITAMDAVDRGAVRLDDPVTLTRTDLTLFHQPIAAQVLRNGAVTTTLGRLLHDAITMSDNTCNDRLMRAVGGDSAVREMIAKKGLGSIRFDHGERLFQSKVAGVTWHQSMAVGDGFNRARNALPLATRRSLLNHYIEDPYDGAAPASVVKALARLKKGQLLSPSSTAHLLNTMGNTKTGRNRLHGGLAPGWSLSHKTGTGQVLGALQAGYNDIGLITAPDGRSYAIAVMIKSTTTPLPVRMRLMNEVVRSVIRQHDMEERPY
;
A
#
# COMPACT_ATOMS: atom_id res chain seq x y z
N MET A 1 -20.08 3.07 63.92
CA MET A 1 -21.31 3.85 64.16
C MET A 1 -22.05 3.87 62.82
N THR A 2 -22.93 2.89 62.58
CA THR A 2 -24.38 2.84 62.86
C THR A 2 -25.12 4.10 62.41
N ALA A 3 -26.07 4.08 61.49
CA ALA A 3 -27.38 3.42 61.44
C ALA A 3 -27.98 3.68 60.01
N LYS A 4 -28.58 2.80 59.30
CA LYS A 4 -29.95 2.18 59.40
C LYS A 4 -31.04 3.24 59.57
N VAL A 5 -32.13 3.27 58.75
CA VAL A 5 -33.42 2.53 58.80
C VAL A 5 -34.42 3.34 57.97
N THR A 6 -35.42 3.01 57.30
CA THR A 6 -36.40 1.97 57.06
C THR A 6 -37.65 2.64 56.42
N LEU A 7 -38.23 1.98 55.45
CA LEU A 7 -39.64 1.57 55.25
C LEU A 7 -40.81 2.53 55.58
N GLY A 8 -41.77 2.57 54.69
CA GLY A 8 -43.16 2.99 54.93
C GLY A 8 -44.10 2.68 53.76
N LEU A 9 -44.79 1.56 53.84
CA LEU A 9 -45.96 1.14 53.05
C LEU A 9 -47.24 1.73 53.65
N VAL A 10 -48.29 2.00 52.84
CA VAL A 10 -49.76 1.88 53.10
C VAL A 10 -50.44 2.55 51.87
N GLY A 11 -51.26 2.05 51.01
CA GLY A 11 -52.37 1.12 51.10
C GLY A 11 -53.70 1.81 51.28
N ALA A 12 -54.51 1.93 50.21
CA ALA A 12 -55.97 2.01 50.36
C ALA A 12 -56.72 1.65 49.04
N LEU A 13 -57.50 0.61 49.12
CA LEU A 13 -58.57 0.27 48.15
C LEU A 13 -59.74 1.21 48.29
N LEU A 14 -60.44 1.52 47.19
CA LEU A 14 -61.88 1.78 47.18
C LEU A 14 -62.50 1.31 45.88
N ALA A 15 -63.53 0.46 46.04
CA ALA A 15 -64.35 -0.11 45.03
C ALA A 15 -65.47 0.84 44.60
N GLY A 16 -65.81 0.87 43.32
CA GLY A 16 -66.96 1.57 42.79
C GLY A 16 -67.60 0.76 41.70
N ARG A 17 -68.88 0.42 41.88
CA ARG A 17 -69.73 -0.50 41.15
C ARG A 17 -70.06 -0.02 39.75
N ALA A 18 -70.39 -1.01 38.94
CA ALA A 18 -70.86 -1.10 37.56
C ALA A 18 -72.10 -0.24 37.18
N ALA A 19 -72.11 0.15 35.92
CA ALA A 19 -73.32 0.32 35.17
C ALA A 19 -73.14 -0.33 33.77
N MET A 20 -73.86 -1.37 33.48
CA MET A 20 -73.92 -2.00 32.15
C MET A 20 -74.78 -1.10 31.24
N ALA A 21 -74.17 -0.68 30.12
CA ALA A 21 -74.90 -0.16 28.96
C ALA A 21 -74.78 -1.16 27.81
N GLN A 22 -75.89 -1.69 27.36
CA GLN A 22 -75.97 -2.58 26.21
C GLN A 22 -75.62 -1.80 24.95
N MET A 23 -74.65 -2.25 24.21
CA MET A 23 -74.34 -1.79 22.86
C MET A 23 -75.00 -2.74 21.82
N PRO A 24 -75.48 -2.21 20.67
CA PRO A 24 -76.10 -3.01 19.66
C PRO A 24 -75.03 -3.86 18.88
N TYR A 25 -75.43 -5.05 18.57
CA TYR A 25 -74.68 -6.04 17.80
C TYR A 25 -74.48 -5.55 16.37
N GLN A 26 -73.17 -5.25 16.03
CA GLN A 26 -72.71 -4.97 14.66
C GLN A 26 -72.23 -6.26 14.03
N ILE A 27 -72.85 -6.64 12.90
CA ILE A 27 -72.47 -7.78 12.07
C ILE A 27 -71.10 -7.37 11.37
N PRO A 28 -70.00 -8.14 11.50
CA PRO A 28 -68.83 -7.83 10.76
C PRO A 28 -68.95 -8.20 9.29
N TYR A 29 -68.86 -7.21 8.40
CA TYR A 29 -68.68 -7.45 6.98
C TYR A 29 -67.27 -8.05 6.75
N PRO A 30 -67.09 -9.14 5.95
CA PRO A 30 -65.80 -9.67 5.59
C PRO A 30 -65.13 -8.68 4.65
N GLN A 31 -63.96 -8.19 5.11
CA GLN A 31 -63.04 -7.42 4.28
C GLN A 31 -62.39 -8.36 3.25
N PRO A 32 -62.32 -8.02 1.96
CA PRO A 32 -61.55 -8.81 1.00
C PRO A 32 -60.09 -8.71 1.29
N SER A 33 -59.45 -9.81 1.70
CA SER A 33 -58.02 -9.94 1.81
C SER A 33 -57.40 -10.07 0.42
N PHE A 34 -56.81 -8.97 -0.07
CA PHE A 34 -55.89 -9.05 -1.20
C PHE A 34 -54.54 -9.57 -0.71
N PRO A 35 -53.99 -10.62 -1.31
CA PRO A 35 -52.64 -11.03 -1.01
C PRO A 35 -51.66 -9.99 -1.57
N GLN A 36 -51.11 -9.13 -0.72
CA GLN A 36 -49.92 -8.35 -1.07
C GLN A 36 -48.73 -9.29 -1.12
N GLN A 37 -48.51 -9.93 -2.24
CA GLN A 37 -47.19 -10.44 -2.59
C GLN A 37 -46.34 -9.26 -3.08
N SER A 38 -45.67 -8.55 -2.19
CA SER A 38 -44.55 -7.74 -2.55
C SER A 38 -43.42 -8.69 -2.95
N ALA A 39 -43.23 -8.87 -4.26
CA ALA A 39 -42.00 -9.47 -4.78
C ALA A 39 -40.80 -8.68 -4.23
N PRO A 40 -39.78 -9.33 -3.69
CA PRO A 40 -38.58 -8.64 -3.30
C PRO A 40 -38.03 -7.91 -4.53
N LEU A 41 -37.87 -6.59 -4.42
CA LEU A 41 -37.18 -5.80 -5.43
C LEU A 41 -35.79 -6.44 -5.56
N ALA A 42 -35.51 -7.04 -6.72
CA ALA A 42 -34.20 -7.55 -7.05
C ALA A 42 -33.21 -6.42 -6.82
N SER A 43 -32.24 -6.62 -5.88
CA SER A 43 -31.18 -5.68 -5.70
C SER A 43 -30.53 -5.46 -7.06
N PRO A 44 -30.22 -4.21 -7.45
CA PRO A 44 -29.55 -3.95 -8.72
C PRO A 44 -28.27 -4.76 -8.73
N VAL A 45 -28.12 -5.65 -9.70
CA VAL A 45 -26.88 -6.37 -9.96
C VAL A 45 -25.83 -5.29 -10.23
N ALA A 46 -24.93 -5.07 -9.28
CA ALA A 46 -23.84 -4.14 -9.45
C ALA A 46 -22.98 -4.65 -10.63
N TYR A 47 -23.16 -4.02 -11.79
CA TYR A 47 -22.39 -4.36 -12.98
C TYR A 47 -20.93 -4.07 -12.64
N ALA A 48 -20.08 -5.09 -12.57
CA ALA A 48 -18.65 -4.89 -12.36
C ALA A 48 -18.13 -4.02 -13.51
N PRO A 49 -17.46 -2.90 -13.22
CA PRO A 49 -17.02 -1.97 -14.25
C PRO A 49 -16.08 -2.70 -15.21
N GLN A 50 -16.41 -2.66 -16.51
CA GLN A 50 -15.66 -3.36 -17.53
C GLN A 50 -14.35 -2.65 -17.82
N THR A 51 -13.26 -3.39 -17.84
CA THR A 51 -11.97 -2.87 -18.28
C THR A 51 -12.01 -2.51 -19.78
N PRO A 52 -11.55 -1.32 -20.18
CA PRO A 52 -11.47 -0.95 -21.59
C PRO A 52 -10.63 -1.95 -22.40
N ALA A 53 -11.19 -2.42 -23.52
CA ALA A 53 -10.57 -3.47 -24.34
C ALA A 53 -9.16 -3.09 -24.84
N TYR A 54 -9.00 -1.87 -25.34
CA TYR A 54 -7.69 -1.36 -25.77
C TYR A 54 -6.62 -1.51 -24.68
N LEU A 55 -6.91 -1.04 -23.47
CA LEU A 55 -5.93 -1.07 -22.38
C LEU A 55 -5.62 -2.49 -21.93
N ARG A 56 -6.64 -3.34 -21.82
CA ARG A 56 -6.47 -4.76 -21.51
C ARG A 56 -5.50 -5.41 -22.50
N ASP A 57 -5.76 -5.27 -23.81
CA ASP A 57 -4.99 -5.94 -24.86
C ASP A 57 -3.56 -5.39 -24.93
N ARG A 58 -3.37 -4.08 -24.69
CA ARG A 58 -2.03 -3.47 -24.58
C ARG A 58 -1.23 -3.99 -23.39
N ILE A 59 -1.83 -4.12 -22.21
CA ILE A 59 -1.15 -4.65 -21.02
C ILE A 59 -0.75 -6.11 -21.23
N GLN A 60 -1.62 -6.92 -21.86
CA GLN A 60 -1.30 -8.31 -22.23
C GLN A 60 -0.09 -8.34 -23.20
N ALA A 61 -0.11 -7.56 -24.27
CA ALA A 61 0.97 -7.49 -25.23
C ALA A 61 2.30 -7.02 -24.62
N LEU A 62 2.28 -6.01 -23.74
CA LEU A 62 3.47 -5.51 -23.06
C LEU A 62 4.06 -6.55 -22.10
N GLY A 63 3.21 -7.26 -21.36
CA GLY A 63 3.64 -8.33 -20.47
C GLY A 63 4.24 -9.51 -21.21
N ALA A 64 3.56 -10.01 -22.24
CA ALA A 64 4.01 -11.13 -23.07
C ALA A 64 5.29 -10.83 -23.84
N GLY A 65 5.48 -9.56 -24.28
CA GLY A 65 6.66 -9.13 -25.04
C GLY A 65 7.91 -8.87 -24.21
N PHE A 66 7.82 -8.92 -22.85
CA PHE A 66 8.97 -8.64 -22.00
C PHE A 66 9.79 -9.90 -21.71
N SER A 67 11.10 -9.82 -21.95
CA SER A 67 12.04 -10.90 -21.62
C SER A 67 12.39 -10.88 -20.13
N GLY A 68 11.60 -11.55 -19.30
CA GLY A 68 11.75 -11.65 -17.84
C GLY A 68 10.42 -11.99 -17.17
N ARG A 69 10.46 -12.14 -15.85
CA ARG A 69 9.25 -12.41 -15.04
C ARG A 69 8.70 -11.08 -14.54
N ILE A 70 7.56 -10.67 -15.07
CA ILE A 70 6.94 -9.38 -14.80
C ILE A 70 5.47 -9.50 -14.41
N GLY A 71 5.04 -8.68 -13.46
CA GLY A 71 3.66 -8.40 -13.13
C GLY A 71 3.30 -6.95 -13.41
N ILE A 72 2.18 -6.75 -14.08
CA ILE A 72 1.62 -5.44 -14.37
C ILE A 72 0.21 -5.40 -13.84
N ALA A 73 -0.17 -4.32 -13.16
CA ALA A 73 -1.57 -4.01 -12.85
C ALA A 73 -1.86 -2.54 -13.08
N VAL A 74 -3.04 -2.27 -13.60
CA VAL A 74 -3.61 -0.92 -13.77
C VAL A 74 -5.03 -0.94 -13.25
N ARG A 75 -5.40 0.09 -12.46
CA ARG A 75 -6.75 0.26 -11.93
C ARG A 75 -7.20 1.70 -12.06
N SER A 76 -8.39 1.94 -12.63
CA SER A 76 -9.05 3.23 -12.50
C SER A 76 -9.42 3.46 -11.03
N VAL A 77 -9.03 4.60 -10.47
CA VAL A 77 -9.45 4.98 -9.13
C VAL A 77 -10.92 5.32 -9.12
N ASP A 78 -11.40 6.03 -10.12
CA ASP A 78 -12.76 6.57 -10.18
C ASP A 78 -13.77 5.49 -10.56
N ASP A 79 -13.59 4.82 -11.69
CA ASP A 79 -14.51 3.80 -12.22
C ASP A 79 -14.38 2.44 -11.53
N GLY A 80 -13.18 2.14 -11.00
CA GLY A 80 -12.93 0.91 -10.25
C GLY A 80 -12.59 -0.32 -11.11
N TRP A 81 -12.55 -0.23 -12.46
CA TRP A 81 -12.06 -1.33 -13.30
C TRP A 81 -10.57 -1.59 -13.09
N GLN A 82 -10.16 -2.82 -13.37
CA GLN A 82 -8.76 -3.24 -13.22
C GLN A 82 -8.38 -4.21 -14.34
N THR A 83 -7.15 -4.08 -14.84
CA THR A 83 -6.51 -5.03 -15.75
C THR A 83 -5.09 -5.32 -15.31
N GLY A 84 -4.52 -6.42 -15.80
CA GLY A 84 -3.13 -6.76 -15.45
C GLY A 84 -2.60 -7.94 -16.26
N TRP A 85 -1.30 -8.18 -16.11
CA TRP A 85 -0.54 -9.32 -16.59
C TRP A 85 0.16 -9.96 -15.41
N HIS A 86 -0.05 -11.26 -15.15
CA HIS A 86 0.47 -11.98 -13.98
C HIS A 86 0.33 -11.18 -12.66
N SER A 87 -0.78 -10.43 -12.53
CA SER A 87 -0.94 -9.42 -11.48
C SER A 87 -1.26 -10.00 -10.11
N GLU A 88 -1.64 -11.27 -10.00
CA GLU A 88 -1.97 -11.94 -8.73
C GLU A 88 -0.76 -12.68 -8.13
N GLU A 89 0.35 -12.83 -8.87
CA GLU A 89 1.57 -13.45 -8.35
C GLU A 89 2.32 -12.51 -7.40
N LEU A 90 3.14 -13.08 -6.51
CA LEU A 90 3.99 -12.32 -5.60
C LEU A 90 5.30 -11.91 -6.27
N TYR A 91 5.63 -10.65 -6.15
CA TYR A 91 6.86 -10.02 -6.66
C TYR A 91 7.68 -9.43 -5.53
N PRO A 92 9.04 -9.55 -5.55
CA PRO A 92 9.92 -8.85 -4.61
C PRO A 92 9.65 -7.35 -4.63
N GLN A 93 9.22 -6.76 -3.52
CA GLN A 93 8.90 -5.33 -3.45
C GLN A 93 10.15 -4.47 -3.37
N GLN A 94 11.13 -4.92 -2.59
CA GLN A 94 12.27 -4.09 -2.23
C GLN A 94 11.80 -2.76 -1.60
N SER A 95 12.37 -1.63 -1.98
CA SER A 95 11.98 -0.33 -1.40
C SER A 95 10.54 0.12 -1.69
N VAL A 96 9.73 -0.61 -2.48
CA VAL A 96 8.28 -0.37 -2.55
C VAL A 96 7.64 -0.58 -1.17
N SER A 97 8.16 -1.52 -0.37
CA SER A 97 7.67 -1.82 0.98
C SER A 97 7.69 -0.62 1.95
N LYS A 98 8.50 0.41 1.66
CA LYS A 98 8.54 1.67 2.43
C LYS A 98 7.21 2.43 2.40
N LEU A 99 6.38 2.20 1.38
CA LEU A 99 5.03 2.77 1.35
C LEU A 99 4.18 2.24 2.50
N TRP A 100 4.31 0.96 2.86
CA TRP A 100 3.55 0.38 3.98
C TRP A 100 4.03 0.93 5.32
N VAL A 101 5.33 1.17 5.48
CA VAL A 101 5.88 1.86 6.66
C VAL A 101 5.32 3.29 6.75
N ALA A 102 5.27 4.02 5.64
CA ALA A 102 4.73 5.37 5.59
C ALA A 102 3.23 5.41 5.91
N ILE A 103 2.43 4.47 5.38
CA ILE A 103 1.00 4.36 5.73
C ILE A 103 0.84 4.03 7.23
N THR A 104 1.66 3.14 7.80
CA THR A 104 1.64 2.82 9.23
C THR A 104 1.97 4.06 10.08
N ALA A 105 2.97 4.85 9.66
CA ALA A 105 3.34 6.09 10.36
C ALA A 105 2.21 7.13 10.31
N MET A 106 1.62 7.34 9.14
CA MET A 106 0.50 8.27 9.00
C MET A 106 -0.76 7.79 9.74
N ASP A 107 -1.03 6.48 9.80
CA ASP A 107 -2.09 5.91 10.62
C ASP A 107 -1.83 6.14 12.13
N ALA A 108 -0.58 6.07 12.57
CA ALA A 108 -0.20 6.40 13.95
C ALA A 108 -0.39 7.89 14.25
N VAL A 109 -0.13 8.79 13.28
CA VAL A 109 -0.43 10.23 13.37
C VAL A 109 -1.94 10.45 13.47
N ASP A 110 -2.74 9.80 12.62
CA ASP A 110 -4.21 9.93 12.64
C ASP A 110 -4.82 9.50 13.97
N ARG A 111 -4.20 8.52 14.65
CA ARG A 111 -4.61 8.06 15.99
C ARG A 111 -4.03 8.91 17.13
N GLY A 112 -3.24 9.93 16.85
CA GLY A 112 -2.57 10.75 17.85
C GLY A 112 -1.47 10.04 18.65
N ALA A 113 -1.00 8.88 18.18
CA ALA A 113 0.05 8.10 18.85
C ALA A 113 1.46 8.71 18.66
N VAL A 114 1.67 9.40 17.56
CA VAL A 114 2.90 10.16 17.26
C VAL A 114 2.55 11.42 16.48
N ARG A 115 3.50 12.37 16.43
CA ARG A 115 3.38 13.60 15.64
C ARG A 115 4.52 13.66 14.62
N LEU A 116 4.27 14.29 13.47
CA LEU A 116 5.30 14.45 12.44
C LEU A 116 6.47 15.34 12.89
N ASP A 117 6.23 16.24 13.84
CA ASP A 117 7.24 17.10 14.44
C ASP A 117 7.96 16.48 15.66
N ASP A 118 7.60 15.27 16.10
CA ASP A 118 8.30 14.58 17.18
C ASP A 118 9.79 14.42 16.83
N PRO A 119 10.69 14.83 17.75
CA PRO A 119 12.13 14.76 17.50
C PRO A 119 12.63 13.32 17.52
N VAL A 120 13.54 13.02 16.63
CA VAL A 120 14.20 11.71 16.53
C VAL A 120 15.68 11.89 16.29
N THR A 121 16.47 11.27 17.14
CA THR A 121 17.93 11.25 16.97
C THR A 121 18.35 9.94 16.27
N LEU A 122 19.18 10.09 15.23
CA LEU A 122 19.87 8.98 14.55
C LEU A 122 21.33 9.01 14.98
N THR A 123 21.86 7.82 15.25
CA THR A 123 23.25 7.59 15.60
C THR A 123 23.87 6.53 14.68
N ARG A 124 25.15 6.23 14.87
CA ARG A 124 25.82 5.15 14.10
C ARG A 124 25.13 3.79 14.26
N THR A 125 24.45 3.54 15.39
CA THR A 125 23.71 2.30 15.63
C THR A 125 22.41 2.21 14.82
N ASP A 126 21.92 3.32 14.26
CA ASP A 126 20.76 3.35 13.39
C ASP A 126 21.09 3.07 11.93
N LEU A 127 22.34 3.24 11.51
CA LEU A 127 22.75 3.05 10.12
C LEU A 127 22.46 1.63 9.64
N THR A 128 21.97 1.52 8.42
CA THR A 128 21.58 0.27 7.74
C THR A 128 22.62 -0.10 6.67
N LEU A 129 22.20 -0.45 5.48
CA LEU A 129 23.06 -0.81 4.36
C LEU A 129 22.51 -0.24 3.04
N PHE A 130 23.32 -0.30 1.99
CA PHE A 130 23.04 0.18 0.65
C PHE A 130 22.74 1.69 0.62
N HIS A 131 21.55 2.07 0.15
CA HIS A 131 21.19 3.46 -0.07
C HIS A 131 20.71 4.14 1.22
N GLN A 132 21.56 4.94 1.84
CA GLN A 132 21.29 5.66 3.09
C GLN A 132 21.94 7.06 3.08
N PRO A 133 21.40 8.03 2.31
CA PRO A 133 21.92 9.39 2.20
C PRO A 133 22.20 10.08 3.55
N ILE A 134 21.37 9.84 4.56
CA ILE A 134 21.51 10.40 5.92
C ILE A 134 22.82 9.96 6.60
N ALA A 135 23.38 8.81 6.21
CA ALA A 135 24.58 8.25 6.84
C ALA A 135 25.75 9.21 6.80
N ALA A 136 25.93 9.99 5.73
CA ALA A 136 27.00 10.98 5.61
C ALA A 136 26.96 12.03 6.73
N GLN A 137 25.75 12.47 7.13
CA GLN A 137 25.58 13.43 8.22
C GLN A 137 25.85 12.77 9.58
N VAL A 138 25.31 11.56 9.80
CA VAL A 138 25.53 10.80 11.04
C VAL A 138 27.01 10.50 11.26
N LEU A 139 27.73 10.12 10.22
CA LEU A 139 29.17 9.81 10.31
C LEU A 139 30.01 11.05 10.59
N ARG A 140 29.64 12.20 10.04
CA ARG A 140 30.35 13.48 10.24
C ARG A 140 30.12 14.03 11.64
N ASN A 141 28.88 14.00 12.12
CA ASN A 141 28.46 14.70 13.33
C ASN A 141 28.35 13.78 14.57
N GLY A 142 28.52 12.46 14.41
CA GLY A 142 28.29 11.45 15.46
C GLY A 142 26.81 11.11 15.63
N ALA A 143 25.94 12.11 15.61
CA ALA A 143 24.47 11.99 15.67
C ALA A 143 23.79 13.08 14.84
N VAL A 144 22.52 12.83 14.46
CA VAL A 144 21.67 13.79 13.77
C VAL A 144 20.29 13.77 14.42
N THR A 145 19.84 14.91 14.95
CA THR A 145 18.47 15.08 15.41
C THR A 145 17.63 15.68 14.30
N THR A 146 16.48 15.05 14.05
CA THR A 146 15.52 15.41 13.00
C THR A 146 14.09 15.16 13.51
N THR A 147 13.09 15.06 12.64
CA THR A 147 11.71 14.77 13.00
C THR A 147 11.20 13.50 12.31
N LEU A 148 10.10 12.92 12.84
CA LEU A 148 9.43 11.78 12.17
C LEU A 148 8.99 12.13 10.74
N GLY A 149 8.46 13.34 10.53
CA GLY A 149 8.06 13.82 9.21
C GLY A 149 9.25 13.89 8.24
N ARG A 150 10.42 14.30 8.71
CA ARG A 150 11.62 14.29 7.86
C ARG A 150 12.08 12.88 7.54
N LEU A 151 12.02 11.93 8.49
CA LEU A 151 12.32 10.53 8.22
C LEU A 151 11.37 9.95 7.17
N LEU A 152 10.05 10.21 7.29
CA LEU A 152 9.04 9.80 6.31
C LEU A 152 9.35 10.38 4.91
N HIS A 153 9.61 11.69 4.86
CA HIS A 153 9.96 12.36 3.62
C HIS A 153 11.16 11.72 2.94
N ASP A 154 12.27 11.53 3.65
CA ASP A 154 13.51 11.00 3.05
C ASP A 154 13.39 9.50 2.73
N ALA A 155 12.66 8.71 3.52
CA ALA A 155 12.35 7.31 3.22
C ALA A 155 11.57 7.15 1.92
N ILE A 156 10.61 8.04 1.64
CA ILE A 156 9.80 7.98 0.43
C ILE A 156 10.52 8.63 -0.75
N THR A 157 10.96 9.89 -0.61
CA THR A 157 11.48 10.68 -1.74
C THR A 157 12.88 10.27 -2.17
N MET A 158 13.75 10.00 -1.22
CA MET A 158 15.14 9.58 -1.46
C MET A 158 15.32 8.06 -1.38
N SER A 159 14.31 7.34 -0.88
CA SER A 159 14.42 5.91 -0.60
C SER A 159 15.51 5.57 0.44
N ASP A 160 15.75 6.45 1.40
CA ASP A 160 16.76 6.28 2.44
C ASP A 160 16.38 5.10 3.36
N ASN A 161 17.26 4.09 3.42
CA ASN A 161 17.03 2.86 4.19
C ASN A 161 17.09 3.11 5.70
N THR A 162 18.00 3.97 6.16
CA THR A 162 18.15 4.30 7.58
C THR A 162 16.96 5.12 8.08
N CYS A 163 16.52 6.12 7.31
CA CYS A 163 15.32 6.89 7.64
C CYS A 163 14.10 5.98 7.73
N ASN A 164 13.92 5.05 6.78
CA ASN A 164 12.82 4.09 6.79
C ASN A 164 12.82 3.19 8.04
N ASP A 165 13.97 2.56 8.35
CA ASP A 165 14.07 1.65 9.49
C ASP A 165 13.89 2.38 10.82
N ARG A 166 14.36 3.62 10.91
CA ARG A 166 14.19 4.44 12.11
C ARG A 166 12.73 4.89 12.28
N LEU A 167 12.06 5.28 11.17
CA LEU A 167 10.64 5.59 11.16
C LEU A 167 9.81 4.38 11.58
N MET A 168 10.07 3.22 10.96
CA MET A 168 9.40 1.96 11.29
C MET A 168 9.50 1.63 12.79
N ARG A 169 10.69 1.72 13.38
CA ARG A 169 10.88 1.48 14.81
C ARG A 169 10.12 2.47 15.69
N ALA A 170 10.00 3.73 15.26
CA ALA A 170 9.28 4.75 16.02
C ALA A 170 7.76 4.49 16.08
N VAL A 171 7.21 3.73 15.14
CA VAL A 171 5.76 3.48 15.03
C VAL A 171 5.37 2.03 15.38
N GLY A 172 6.24 1.30 16.08
CA GLY A 172 5.95 -0.03 16.61
C GLY A 172 6.63 -1.19 15.88
N GLY A 173 7.61 -0.90 14.99
CA GLY A 173 8.42 -1.92 14.33
C GLY A 173 7.72 -2.62 13.18
N ASP A 174 8.31 -3.72 12.73
CA ASP A 174 7.82 -4.52 11.60
C ASP A 174 6.47 -5.23 11.91
N SER A 175 6.20 -5.57 13.16
CA SER A 175 4.90 -6.10 13.58
C SER A 175 3.77 -5.10 13.34
N ALA A 176 3.97 -3.82 13.70
CA ALA A 176 2.97 -2.78 13.48
C ALA A 176 2.65 -2.60 11.98
N VAL A 177 3.66 -2.74 11.10
CA VAL A 177 3.43 -2.69 9.65
C VAL A 177 2.61 -3.88 9.17
N ARG A 178 2.92 -5.11 9.63
CA ARG A 178 2.13 -6.31 9.30
C ARG A 178 0.71 -6.22 9.82
N GLU A 179 0.52 -5.73 11.04
CA GLU A 179 -0.81 -5.51 11.63
C GLU A 179 -1.62 -4.48 10.83
N MET A 180 -1.00 -3.37 10.42
CA MET A 180 -1.66 -2.37 9.56
C MET A 180 -2.11 -2.98 8.23
N ILE A 181 -1.24 -3.76 7.56
CA ILE A 181 -1.57 -4.45 6.30
C ILE A 181 -2.78 -5.38 6.50
N ALA A 182 -2.76 -6.19 7.56
CA ALA A 182 -3.85 -7.12 7.87
C ALA A 182 -5.15 -6.38 8.25
N LYS A 183 -5.07 -5.41 9.17
CA LYS A 183 -6.23 -4.65 9.67
C LYS A 183 -6.91 -3.85 8.57
N LYS A 184 -6.14 -3.27 7.66
CA LYS A 184 -6.70 -2.52 6.52
C LYS A 184 -7.08 -3.43 5.33
N GLY A 185 -6.82 -4.73 5.42
CA GLY A 185 -7.18 -5.72 4.38
C GLY A 185 -6.55 -5.38 3.04
N LEU A 186 -5.22 -5.23 3.00
CA LEU A 186 -4.52 -4.81 1.78
C LEU A 186 -4.25 -5.98 0.80
N GLY A 187 -4.72 -7.18 1.12
CA GLY A 187 -4.60 -8.36 0.24
C GLY A 187 -3.21 -9.00 0.27
N SER A 188 -2.77 -9.50 -0.89
CA SER A 188 -1.51 -10.24 -1.04
C SER A 188 -0.30 -9.31 -1.00
N ILE A 189 -0.04 -8.71 0.16
CA ILE A 189 1.10 -7.85 0.45
C ILE A 189 1.76 -8.37 1.72
N ARG A 190 3.03 -8.77 1.61
CA ARG A 190 3.87 -9.22 2.71
C ARG A 190 4.79 -8.09 3.16
N PHE A 191 5.17 -8.12 4.42
CA PHE A 191 6.22 -7.28 4.97
C PHE A 191 7.11 -8.15 5.87
N ASP A 192 8.41 -8.20 5.60
CA ASP A 192 9.35 -9.01 6.38
C ASP A 192 9.90 -8.19 7.57
N HIS A 193 11.16 -7.90 7.56
CA HIS A 193 11.85 -7.08 8.55
C HIS A 193 12.32 -5.75 7.94
N GLY A 194 12.89 -4.86 8.77
CA GLY A 194 13.62 -3.70 8.27
C GLY A 194 14.84 -4.10 7.43
N GLU A 195 15.42 -3.13 6.74
CA GLU A 195 16.43 -3.33 5.69
C GLU A 195 17.62 -4.21 6.14
N ARG A 196 18.09 -4.05 7.38
CA ARG A 196 19.25 -4.82 7.88
C ARG A 196 19.01 -6.33 7.82
N LEU A 197 17.92 -6.78 8.44
CA LEU A 197 17.61 -8.20 8.55
C LEU A 197 17.09 -8.75 7.22
N PHE A 198 16.26 -7.98 6.55
CA PHE A 198 15.70 -8.36 5.25
C PHE A 198 16.80 -8.60 4.20
N GLN A 199 17.67 -7.61 3.98
CA GLN A 199 18.71 -7.72 2.96
C GLN A 199 19.78 -8.77 3.33
N SER A 200 20.05 -8.94 4.63
CA SER A 200 20.96 -9.98 5.12
C SER A 200 20.39 -11.37 4.88
N LYS A 201 19.09 -11.58 5.11
CA LYS A 201 18.38 -12.83 4.84
C LYS A 201 18.42 -13.19 3.34
N VAL A 202 18.16 -12.21 2.45
CA VAL A 202 18.25 -12.39 0.99
C VAL A 202 19.67 -12.80 0.57
N ALA A 203 20.69 -12.24 1.21
CA ALA A 203 22.09 -12.50 0.88
C ALA A 203 22.69 -13.73 1.58
N GLY A 204 22.01 -14.29 2.60
CA GLY A 204 22.54 -15.37 3.45
C GLY A 204 23.67 -14.93 4.39
N VAL A 205 23.64 -13.68 4.83
CA VAL A 205 24.66 -13.06 5.69
C VAL A 205 24.06 -12.76 7.05
N THR A 206 24.77 -13.08 8.13
CA THR A 206 24.40 -12.62 9.47
C THR A 206 24.76 -11.15 9.62
N TRP A 207 23.79 -10.31 9.99
CA TRP A 207 24.00 -8.88 10.17
C TRP A 207 24.91 -8.55 11.36
N HIS A 208 25.87 -7.69 11.12
CA HIS A 208 26.65 -7.01 12.16
C HIS A 208 26.68 -5.49 11.89
N GLN A 209 26.55 -4.67 12.92
CA GLN A 209 26.47 -3.21 12.76
C GLN A 209 27.68 -2.60 12.04
N SER A 210 28.85 -3.23 12.13
CA SER A 210 30.05 -2.83 11.36
C SER A 210 29.88 -2.91 9.84
N MET A 211 28.87 -3.63 9.36
CA MET A 211 28.53 -3.74 7.93
C MET A 211 27.75 -2.53 7.41
N ALA A 212 27.25 -1.68 8.29
CA ALA A 212 26.46 -0.51 7.90
C ALA A 212 27.27 0.52 7.10
N VAL A 213 28.58 0.50 7.21
CA VAL A 213 29.49 1.46 6.58
C VAL A 213 30.59 0.74 5.81
N GLY A 214 30.97 1.32 4.68
CA GLY A 214 31.99 0.74 3.80
C GLY A 214 31.53 -0.53 3.10
N ASP A 215 32.44 -1.45 2.82
CA ASP A 215 32.19 -2.65 2.01
C ASP A 215 31.98 -3.94 2.83
N GLY A 216 31.75 -3.83 4.14
CA GLY A 216 31.64 -4.98 5.05
C GLY A 216 30.59 -6.00 4.63
N PHE A 217 29.40 -5.54 4.27
CA PHE A 217 28.31 -6.38 3.82
C PHE A 217 28.65 -7.12 2.50
N ASN A 218 29.21 -6.42 1.53
CA ASN A 218 29.59 -7.02 0.25
C ASN A 218 30.72 -8.03 0.43
N ARG A 219 31.72 -7.77 1.27
CA ARG A 219 32.76 -8.75 1.60
C ARG A 219 32.19 -10.01 2.20
N ALA A 220 31.29 -9.88 3.21
CA ALA A 220 30.65 -11.03 3.83
C ALA A 220 29.83 -11.84 2.81
N ARG A 221 29.02 -11.16 1.98
CA ARG A 221 28.27 -11.81 0.91
C ARG A 221 29.16 -12.50 -0.11
N ASN A 222 30.26 -11.86 -0.53
CA ASN A 222 31.17 -12.39 -1.54
C ASN A 222 32.05 -13.54 -1.02
N ALA A 223 32.19 -13.69 0.29
CA ALA A 223 32.85 -14.84 0.91
C ALA A 223 32.03 -16.13 0.81
N LEU A 224 30.71 -16.03 0.58
CA LEU A 224 29.87 -17.20 0.36
C LEU A 224 30.13 -17.81 -1.03
N PRO A 225 30.12 -19.16 -1.17
CA PRO A 225 30.22 -19.82 -2.47
C PRO A 225 29.17 -19.31 -3.46
N LEU A 226 29.54 -19.14 -4.72
CA LEU A 226 28.64 -18.63 -5.76
C LEU A 226 27.35 -19.48 -5.88
N ALA A 227 27.46 -20.79 -5.73
CA ALA A 227 26.31 -21.73 -5.76
C ALA A 227 25.32 -21.41 -4.61
N THR A 228 25.82 -21.17 -3.39
CA THR A 228 25.01 -20.77 -2.23
C THR A 228 24.31 -19.44 -2.48
N ARG A 229 25.05 -18.43 -2.95
CA ARG A 229 24.46 -17.11 -3.28
C ARG A 229 23.39 -17.19 -4.33
N ARG A 230 23.58 -18.03 -5.36
CA ARG A 230 22.59 -18.26 -6.43
C ARG A 230 21.35 -18.97 -5.88
N SER A 231 21.53 -20.00 -5.07
CA SER A 231 20.42 -20.72 -4.43
C SER A 231 19.55 -19.82 -3.57
N LEU A 232 20.18 -18.99 -2.72
CA LEU A 232 19.48 -18.04 -1.86
C LEU A 232 18.73 -16.97 -2.65
N LEU A 233 19.34 -16.41 -3.69
CA LEU A 233 18.70 -15.42 -4.55
C LEU A 233 17.51 -16.03 -5.31
N ASN A 234 17.65 -17.25 -5.84
CA ASN A 234 16.57 -17.96 -6.52
C ASN A 234 15.43 -18.25 -5.55
N HIS A 235 15.72 -18.71 -4.34
CA HIS A 235 14.70 -18.93 -3.32
C HIS A 235 13.91 -17.65 -3.03
N TYR A 236 14.59 -16.53 -2.84
CA TYR A 236 13.96 -15.22 -2.66
C TYR A 236 13.14 -14.79 -3.88
N ILE A 237 13.62 -15.05 -5.10
CA ILE A 237 12.86 -14.75 -6.33
C ILE A 237 11.57 -15.58 -6.38
N GLU A 238 11.62 -16.87 -6.06
CA GLU A 238 10.45 -17.74 -6.14
C GLU A 238 9.41 -17.42 -5.06
N ASP A 239 9.83 -17.26 -3.82
CA ASP A 239 8.95 -16.92 -2.69
C ASP A 239 9.48 -15.69 -1.92
N PRO A 240 9.23 -14.48 -2.42
CA PRO A 240 9.78 -13.27 -1.82
C PRO A 240 9.18 -13.01 -0.43
N TYR A 241 10.07 -12.83 0.55
CA TYR A 241 9.71 -12.56 1.94
C TYR A 241 8.90 -11.27 2.09
N ASP A 242 9.21 -10.27 1.25
CA ASP A 242 8.53 -8.99 1.12
C ASP A 242 7.53 -8.97 -0.06
N GLY A 243 7.06 -10.13 -0.51
CA GLY A 243 6.29 -10.26 -1.74
C GLY A 243 4.99 -9.46 -1.76
N ALA A 244 4.70 -8.82 -2.89
CA ALA A 244 3.38 -8.23 -3.14
C ALA A 244 2.85 -8.56 -4.52
N ALA A 245 1.54 -8.76 -4.62
CA ALA A 245 0.82 -8.90 -5.88
C ALA A 245 0.50 -7.52 -6.46
N PRO A 246 0.86 -7.22 -7.73
CA PRO A 246 0.53 -5.95 -8.38
C PRO A 246 -0.94 -5.57 -8.27
N ALA A 247 -1.85 -6.54 -8.38
CA ALA A 247 -3.29 -6.34 -8.22
C ALA A 247 -3.68 -5.82 -6.84
N SER A 248 -3.06 -6.34 -5.78
CA SER A 248 -3.26 -5.86 -4.41
C SER A 248 -2.66 -4.46 -4.20
N VAL A 249 -1.50 -4.20 -4.81
CA VAL A 249 -0.84 -2.89 -4.75
C VAL A 249 -1.72 -1.80 -5.36
N VAL A 250 -2.26 -2.00 -6.58
CA VAL A 250 -3.12 -0.98 -7.21
C VAL A 250 -4.44 -0.78 -6.48
N LYS A 251 -5.00 -1.83 -5.86
CA LYS A 251 -6.16 -1.71 -4.97
C LYS A 251 -5.84 -0.86 -3.74
N ALA A 252 -4.69 -1.09 -3.11
CA ALA A 252 -4.25 -0.31 -1.94
C ALA A 252 -4.00 1.16 -2.31
N LEU A 253 -3.34 1.45 -3.44
CA LEU A 253 -3.12 2.79 -3.95
C LEU A 253 -4.44 3.53 -4.26
N ALA A 254 -5.39 2.85 -4.89
CA ALA A 254 -6.72 3.42 -5.17
C ALA A 254 -7.48 3.74 -3.88
N ARG A 255 -7.43 2.85 -2.88
CA ARG A 255 -8.02 3.08 -1.56
C ARG A 255 -7.33 4.23 -0.81
N LEU A 256 -5.99 4.36 -0.93
CA LEU A 256 -5.25 5.49 -0.38
C LEU A 256 -5.73 6.80 -1.03
N LYS A 257 -5.81 6.87 -2.36
CA LYS A 257 -6.28 8.06 -3.08
C LYS A 257 -7.71 8.46 -2.69
N LYS A 258 -8.59 7.48 -2.43
CA LYS A 258 -9.97 7.69 -1.97
C LYS A 258 -10.10 8.04 -0.48
N GLY A 259 -9.00 8.19 0.26
CA GLY A 259 -9.04 8.46 1.71
C GLY A 259 -9.57 7.29 2.56
N GLN A 260 -9.57 6.07 2.04
CA GLN A 260 -10.08 4.89 2.73
C GLN A 260 -9.04 4.22 3.66
N LEU A 261 -7.80 4.67 3.62
CA LEU A 261 -6.73 4.12 4.45
C LEU A 261 -6.29 5.09 5.56
N LEU A 262 -6.39 6.39 5.34
CA LEU A 262 -5.90 7.45 6.22
C LEU A 262 -6.91 8.60 6.24
N SER A 263 -6.76 9.53 7.20
CA SER A 263 -7.50 10.78 7.20
C SER A 263 -7.25 11.60 5.93
N PRO A 264 -8.11 12.56 5.57
CA PRO A 264 -7.90 13.42 4.40
C PRO A 264 -6.55 14.16 4.45
N SER A 265 -6.16 14.70 5.60
CA SER A 265 -4.88 15.41 5.78
C SER A 265 -3.68 14.50 5.61
N SER A 266 -3.69 13.32 6.23
CA SER A 266 -2.63 12.31 6.11
C SER A 266 -2.53 11.74 4.72
N THR A 267 -3.66 11.51 4.05
CA THR A 267 -3.71 11.10 2.63
C THR A 267 -3.04 12.14 1.74
N ALA A 268 -3.43 13.41 1.87
CA ALA A 268 -2.85 14.49 1.07
C ALA A 268 -1.35 14.65 1.33
N HIS A 269 -0.92 14.59 2.60
CA HIS A 269 0.49 14.67 2.99
C HIS A 269 1.32 13.55 2.35
N LEU A 270 0.86 12.29 2.44
CA LEU A 270 1.57 11.14 1.89
C LEU A 270 1.63 11.18 0.36
N LEU A 271 0.52 11.48 -0.32
CA LEU A 271 0.48 11.58 -1.78
C LEU A 271 1.37 12.71 -2.30
N ASN A 272 1.38 13.87 -1.62
CA ASN A 272 2.30 14.96 -1.94
C ASN A 272 3.76 14.55 -1.74
N THR A 273 4.08 13.85 -0.64
CA THR A 273 5.43 13.30 -0.41
C THR A 273 5.84 12.34 -1.52
N MET A 274 4.95 11.42 -1.95
CA MET A 274 5.19 10.50 -3.07
C MET A 274 5.37 11.25 -4.40
N GLY A 275 4.67 12.39 -4.61
CA GLY A 275 4.83 13.26 -5.77
C GLY A 275 6.21 13.92 -5.86
N ASN A 276 6.91 14.04 -4.74
CA ASN A 276 8.27 14.59 -4.65
C ASN A 276 9.38 13.53 -4.76
N THR A 277 9.06 12.29 -5.12
CA THR A 277 10.03 11.20 -5.26
C THR A 277 11.14 11.55 -6.27
N LYS A 278 12.41 11.40 -5.84
CA LYS A 278 13.60 11.71 -6.65
C LYS A 278 14.15 10.50 -7.40
N THR A 279 13.74 9.29 -7.00
CA THR A 279 14.21 8.05 -7.61
C THR A 279 13.33 7.64 -8.80
N GLY A 280 13.90 6.97 -9.80
CA GLY A 280 13.14 6.36 -10.90
C GLY A 280 12.59 7.33 -11.96
N ARG A 281 13.22 8.48 -12.18
CA ARG A 281 12.79 9.51 -13.15
C ARG A 281 12.49 8.95 -14.54
N ASN A 282 13.15 7.90 -14.97
CA ASN A 282 12.95 7.26 -16.28
C ASN A 282 12.07 6.00 -16.24
N ARG A 283 11.46 5.67 -15.06
CA ARG A 283 10.51 4.57 -14.92
C ARG A 283 9.10 5.04 -15.29
N LEU A 284 8.09 4.89 -14.43
CA LEU A 284 6.73 5.37 -14.74
C LEU A 284 6.71 6.84 -15.16
N HIS A 285 7.49 7.70 -14.48
CA HIS A 285 7.57 9.12 -14.76
C HIS A 285 7.97 9.42 -16.23
N GLY A 286 8.84 8.60 -16.84
CA GLY A 286 9.28 8.80 -18.23
C GLY A 286 8.19 8.53 -19.29
N GLY A 287 7.03 8.02 -18.89
CA GLY A 287 5.86 7.81 -19.75
C GLY A 287 4.81 8.91 -19.69
N LEU A 288 4.95 9.87 -18.76
CA LEU A 288 3.95 10.93 -18.56
C LEU A 288 3.84 11.89 -19.76
N ALA A 289 2.63 12.36 -20.01
CA ALA A 289 2.35 13.47 -20.92
C ALA A 289 2.30 14.80 -20.15
N PRO A 290 2.39 15.95 -20.85
CA PRO A 290 2.21 17.27 -20.24
C PRO A 290 0.90 17.38 -19.47
N GLY A 291 0.93 18.02 -18.29
CA GLY A 291 -0.23 18.19 -17.42
C GLY A 291 -0.56 16.98 -16.51
N TRP A 292 0.00 15.79 -16.77
CA TRP A 292 -0.15 14.64 -15.89
C TRP A 292 0.82 14.71 -14.71
N SER A 293 0.38 14.27 -13.56
CA SER A 293 1.20 14.16 -12.35
C SER A 293 1.39 12.70 -11.92
N LEU A 294 2.43 12.45 -11.10
CA LEU A 294 2.75 11.11 -10.58
C LEU A 294 3.12 11.19 -9.11
N SER A 295 2.45 10.38 -8.28
CA SER A 295 2.85 10.07 -6.90
C SER A 295 3.30 8.62 -6.86
N HIS A 296 4.60 8.33 -6.59
CA HIS A 296 5.13 6.98 -6.79
C HIS A 296 6.18 6.54 -5.77
N LYS A 297 6.48 5.23 -5.79
CA LYS A 297 7.59 4.64 -5.04
C LYS A 297 8.27 3.56 -5.86
N THR A 298 9.59 3.64 -5.95
CA THR A 298 10.44 2.67 -6.65
C THR A 298 10.98 1.58 -5.73
N GLY A 299 11.29 0.43 -6.30
CA GLY A 299 12.02 -0.66 -5.65
C GLY A 299 13.11 -1.21 -6.58
N THR A 300 14.31 -1.47 -6.03
CA THR A 300 15.44 -2.03 -6.78
C THR A 300 16.18 -3.01 -5.89
N GLY A 301 16.27 -4.25 -6.32
CA GLY A 301 16.83 -5.33 -5.53
C GLY A 301 18.27 -5.71 -5.89
N GLN A 302 18.73 -6.78 -5.25
CA GLN A 302 20.09 -7.25 -5.39
C GLN A 302 20.36 -7.85 -6.78
N VAL A 303 21.63 -7.81 -7.18
CA VAL A 303 22.12 -8.36 -8.45
C VAL A 303 23.16 -9.46 -8.16
N LEU A 304 23.09 -10.55 -8.93
CA LEU A 304 24.10 -11.59 -8.97
C LEU A 304 24.47 -11.91 -10.44
N GLY A 305 25.67 -11.50 -10.85
CA GLY A 305 26.04 -11.50 -12.27
C GLY A 305 25.14 -10.55 -13.05
N ALA A 306 24.49 -11.05 -14.12
CA ALA A 306 23.53 -10.27 -14.89
C ALA A 306 22.10 -10.31 -14.34
N LEU A 307 21.79 -11.26 -13.42
CA LEU A 307 20.45 -11.45 -12.88
C LEU A 307 20.15 -10.42 -11.80
N GLN A 308 19.10 -9.63 -11.99
CA GLN A 308 18.54 -8.75 -10.97
C GLN A 308 17.22 -9.29 -10.44
N ALA A 309 17.06 -9.30 -9.12
CA ALA A 309 15.83 -9.63 -8.42
C ALA A 309 15.14 -8.35 -7.92
N GLY A 310 13.94 -8.08 -8.43
CA GLY A 310 13.16 -6.88 -8.05
C GLY A 310 13.61 -5.60 -8.76
N TYR A 311 12.80 -5.14 -9.72
CA TYR A 311 12.95 -3.81 -10.33
C TYR A 311 11.57 -3.25 -10.59
N ASN A 312 11.13 -2.34 -9.74
CA ASN A 312 9.73 -1.98 -9.60
C ASN A 312 9.51 -0.48 -9.63
N ASP A 313 8.32 -0.08 -10.09
CA ASP A 313 7.76 1.23 -9.83
C ASP A 313 6.25 1.09 -9.69
N ILE A 314 5.70 1.68 -8.63
CA ILE A 314 4.27 1.69 -8.33
C ILE A 314 3.82 3.12 -8.02
N GLY A 315 2.61 3.48 -8.42
CA GLY A 315 2.13 4.83 -8.11
C GLY A 315 0.74 5.13 -8.64
N LEU A 316 0.40 6.39 -8.48
CA LEU A 316 -0.82 7.02 -8.97
C LEU A 316 -0.46 8.06 -10.01
N ILE A 317 -0.95 7.93 -11.23
CA ILE A 317 -0.95 9.02 -12.20
C ILE A 317 -2.29 9.72 -12.15
N THR A 318 -2.28 11.03 -12.27
CA THR A 318 -3.50 11.86 -12.28
C THR A 318 -3.51 12.73 -13.53
N ALA A 319 -4.59 12.66 -14.27
CA ALA A 319 -4.85 13.41 -15.48
C ALA A 319 -5.16 14.90 -15.19
N PRO A 320 -5.08 15.78 -16.18
CA PRO A 320 -5.44 17.19 -16.02
C PRO A 320 -6.89 17.44 -15.57
N ASP A 321 -7.82 16.53 -15.94
CA ASP A 321 -9.23 16.54 -15.51
C ASP A 321 -9.46 16.05 -14.06
N GLY A 322 -8.41 15.52 -13.40
CA GLY A 322 -8.45 15.02 -12.03
C GLY A 322 -8.65 13.51 -11.90
N ARG A 323 -9.07 12.79 -12.96
CA ARG A 323 -9.17 11.31 -12.94
C ARG A 323 -7.82 10.68 -12.65
N SER A 324 -7.83 9.61 -11.88
CA SER A 324 -6.60 8.98 -11.38
C SER A 324 -6.56 7.49 -11.68
N TYR A 325 -5.35 7.00 -11.96
CA TYR A 325 -5.09 5.59 -12.23
C TYR A 325 -3.95 5.08 -11.35
N ALA A 326 -4.19 3.98 -10.65
CA ALA A 326 -3.16 3.28 -9.92
C ALA A 326 -2.43 2.30 -10.85
N ILE A 327 -1.11 2.33 -10.84
CA ILE A 327 -0.24 1.50 -11.69
C ILE A 327 0.78 0.79 -10.82
N ALA A 328 1.00 -0.50 -11.09
CA ALA A 328 2.10 -1.27 -10.54
C ALA A 328 2.79 -2.03 -11.67
N VAL A 329 4.09 -1.78 -11.87
CA VAL A 329 4.95 -2.56 -12.76
C VAL A 329 6.08 -3.15 -11.92
N MET A 330 6.03 -4.46 -11.73
CA MET A 330 6.92 -5.19 -10.83
C MET A 330 7.63 -6.31 -11.59
N ILE A 331 8.94 -6.18 -11.72
CA ILE A 331 9.79 -7.20 -12.38
C ILE A 331 10.36 -8.10 -11.29
N LYS A 332 9.98 -9.39 -11.31
CA LYS A 332 10.41 -10.39 -10.34
C LYS A 332 11.90 -10.71 -10.48
N SER A 333 12.28 -11.00 -11.71
CA SER A 333 13.69 -11.22 -12.10
C SER A 333 13.91 -10.98 -13.58
N THR A 334 15.08 -10.48 -13.93
CA THR A 334 15.46 -10.24 -15.34
C THR A 334 16.96 -10.05 -15.51
N THR A 335 17.43 -10.37 -16.71
CA THR A 335 18.76 -9.98 -17.21
C THR A 335 18.67 -8.85 -18.24
N THR A 336 17.46 -8.41 -18.56
CA THR A 336 17.20 -7.36 -19.57
C THR A 336 17.87 -6.03 -19.18
N PRO A 337 18.51 -5.30 -20.11
CA PRO A 337 19.15 -4.02 -19.82
C PRO A 337 18.18 -2.96 -19.27
N LEU A 338 18.69 -2.06 -18.42
CA LEU A 338 17.90 -1.00 -17.79
C LEU A 338 17.05 -0.15 -18.75
N PRO A 339 17.56 0.29 -19.93
CA PRO A 339 16.75 1.08 -20.85
C PRO A 339 15.49 0.33 -21.36
N VAL A 340 15.57 -0.99 -21.53
CA VAL A 340 14.42 -1.82 -21.96
C VAL A 340 13.37 -1.90 -20.84
N ARG A 341 13.81 -2.10 -19.58
CA ARG A 341 12.91 -2.11 -18.41
C ARG A 341 12.18 -0.78 -18.26
N MET A 342 12.92 0.34 -18.43
CA MET A 342 12.35 1.69 -18.35
C MET A 342 11.36 1.95 -19.49
N ARG A 343 11.68 1.58 -20.73
CA ARG A 343 10.73 1.71 -21.86
C ARG A 343 9.43 0.96 -21.62
N LEU A 344 9.50 -0.27 -21.07
CA LEU A 344 8.30 -1.00 -20.71
C LEU A 344 7.41 -0.22 -19.73
N MET A 345 7.99 0.32 -18.64
CA MET A 345 7.24 1.12 -17.67
C MET A 345 6.63 2.38 -18.30
N ASN A 346 7.39 3.04 -19.20
CA ASN A 346 6.89 4.20 -19.94
C ASN A 346 5.70 3.82 -20.85
N GLU A 347 5.77 2.67 -21.55
CA GLU A 347 4.70 2.22 -22.43
C GLU A 347 3.42 1.85 -21.65
N VAL A 348 3.53 1.31 -20.44
CA VAL A 348 2.37 1.08 -19.57
C VAL A 348 1.66 2.42 -19.27
N VAL A 349 2.42 3.45 -18.86
CA VAL A 349 1.86 4.78 -18.59
C VAL A 349 1.24 5.40 -19.84
N ARG A 350 1.96 5.38 -20.97
CA ARG A 350 1.44 5.90 -22.25
C ARG A 350 0.17 5.21 -22.70
N SER A 351 0.05 3.90 -22.43
CA SER A 351 -1.16 3.14 -22.77
C SER A 351 -2.36 3.57 -21.92
N VAL A 352 -2.14 3.90 -20.64
CA VAL A 352 -3.19 4.44 -19.76
C VAL A 352 -3.61 5.84 -20.24
N ILE A 353 -2.66 6.71 -20.53
CA ILE A 353 -2.93 8.06 -21.04
C ILE A 353 -3.73 8.00 -22.34
N ARG A 354 -3.31 7.16 -23.28
CA ARG A 354 -4.01 6.99 -24.55
C ARG A 354 -5.44 6.46 -24.36
N GLN A 355 -5.65 5.54 -23.43
CA GLN A 355 -7.01 5.07 -23.09
C GLN A 355 -7.86 6.22 -22.55
N HIS A 356 -7.33 7.01 -21.64
CA HIS A 356 -8.00 8.20 -21.11
C HIS A 356 -8.39 9.19 -22.21
N ASP A 357 -7.45 9.52 -23.14
CA ASP A 357 -7.71 10.42 -24.27
C ASP A 357 -8.80 9.88 -25.23
N MET A 358 -8.92 8.56 -25.37
CA MET A 358 -9.97 7.92 -26.19
C MET A 358 -11.36 8.04 -25.53
N GLU A 359 -11.43 8.02 -24.21
CA GLU A 359 -12.67 8.18 -23.46
C GLU A 359 -13.19 9.62 -23.46
N GLU A 360 -12.29 10.61 -23.58
CA GLU A 360 -12.64 12.04 -23.62
C GLU A 360 -13.09 12.54 -24.99
N ARG A 361 -12.89 11.78 -26.07
CA ARG A 361 -13.36 12.15 -27.41
C ARG A 361 -14.72 11.48 -27.65
N PRO A 362 -15.84 12.18 -27.42
CA PRO A 362 -17.14 11.69 -27.91
C PRO A 362 -17.06 11.65 -29.44
N TYR A 363 -17.55 10.59 -30.04
CA TYR A 363 -17.71 10.39 -31.49
C TYR A 363 -18.59 11.48 -32.10
#